data_0ec7b511097a123c41177072d31021de
#
_entry.id   0ec7b511097a123c41177072d31021de
#
_cell.length_a   1.000
_cell.length_b   1.000
_cell.length_c   1.000
_cell.angle_alpha   90.00
_cell.angle_beta   90.00
_cell.angle_gamma   90.00
#
_symmetry.space_group_name_H-M   'P 1'
#
loop_
_entity.id
_entity.type
_entity.pdbx_description
1 polymer ?
#
loop_
_entity_poly.entity_id
_entity_poly.type
_entity_poly.pdbx_seq_one_letter_code
_entity_poly.pdbx_strand_id
1 'polypeptide(L)'
;WDKNLTTKEMQHMIHVCLENKISTFDHADIYGAYTTEAEFGKAFGESKIPRENLQFISKCGIQYVSENRSNKIKHYDYSKEYIVWSVENSLKNLKTDFLDVLLLHRPSPLMQADEIAEAVEQLEKEGKIIDFGLSNFTSSQTELIRQKTEVCYNQIHFSATNHEPMLDGSFDYMQLHNIRPMSWNPLGSVFREDNEQTRRLKMLLAKLVEKYSFGSDTLLLAWILQHPANVIPIAGTVNIARI
;
A
#
# COMPACT_ATOMS: atom_id res chain seq x y z
N TRP A 1 -10.15 5.09 4.31
CA TRP A 1 -9.97 6.52 4.61
C TRP A 1 -11.33 7.22 4.71
N ASP A 2 -11.92 7.38 5.89
CA ASP A 2 -13.11 8.20 6.21
C ASP A 2 -14.31 8.07 5.24
N LYS A 3 -14.46 6.94 4.57
CA LYS A 3 -15.55 6.75 3.60
C LYS A 3 -16.78 6.07 4.18
N ASN A 4 -16.77 5.81 5.49
CA ASN A 4 -17.91 5.34 6.29
C ASN A 4 -18.80 4.30 5.58
N LEU A 5 -18.17 3.29 4.95
CA LEU A 5 -18.91 2.20 4.34
C LEU A 5 -19.55 1.34 5.42
N THR A 6 -20.80 1.00 5.25
CA THR A 6 -21.41 -0.05 6.05
C THR A 6 -20.76 -1.40 5.76
N THR A 7 -20.89 -2.35 6.68
CA THR A 7 -20.38 -3.72 6.47
C THR A 7 -20.87 -4.33 5.16
N LYS A 8 -22.13 -4.11 4.80
CA LYS A 8 -22.73 -4.61 3.54
C LYS A 8 -22.16 -3.95 2.29
N GLU A 9 -21.94 -2.65 2.32
CA GLU A 9 -21.32 -1.92 1.21
C GLU A 9 -19.86 -2.36 1.01
N MET A 10 -19.13 -2.60 2.10
CA MET A 10 -17.75 -3.10 2.04
C MET A 10 -17.71 -4.54 1.50
N GLN A 11 -18.62 -5.42 1.92
CA GLN A 11 -18.77 -6.76 1.33
C GLN A 11 -19.04 -6.68 -0.17
N HIS A 12 -19.96 -5.82 -0.59
CA HIS A 12 -20.29 -5.63 -2.00
C HIS A 12 -19.05 -5.13 -2.79
N MET A 13 -18.31 -4.18 -2.24
CA MET A 13 -17.05 -3.71 -2.84
C MET A 13 -16.04 -4.85 -3.02
N ILE A 14 -15.85 -5.69 -2.00
CA ILE A 14 -14.91 -6.83 -2.09
C ILE A 14 -15.36 -7.79 -3.22
N HIS A 15 -16.66 -8.11 -3.32
CA HIS A 15 -17.17 -8.96 -4.39
C HIS A 15 -16.94 -8.36 -5.78
N VAL A 16 -17.26 -7.08 -5.97
CA VAL A 16 -17.03 -6.38 -7.25
C VAL A 16 -15.54 -6.36 -7.61
N CYS A 17 -14.65 -6.14 -6.63
CA CYS A 17 -13.20 -6.25 -6.87
C CYS A 17 -12.83 -7.64 -7.40
N LEU A 18 -13.30 -8.70 -6.76
CA LEU A 18 -13.01 -10.08 -7.19
C LEU A 18 -13.58 -10.41 -8.57
N GLU A 19 -14.81 -9.97 -8.89
CA GLU A 19 -15.41 -10.11 -10.22
C GLU A 19 -14.57 -9.44 -11.31
N ASN A 20 -13.88 -8.35 -10.96
CA ASN A 20 -12.93 -7.64 -11.83
C ASN A 20 -11.48 -8.11 -11.69
N LYS A 21 -11.23 -9.26 -11.03
CA LYS A 21 -9.90 -9.87 -10.83
C LYS A 21 -8.95 -9.00 -10.00
N ILE A 22 -9.50 -8.16 -9.14
CA ILE A 22 -8.77 -7.39 -8.14
C ILE A 22 -8.89 -8.11 -6.81
N SER A 23 -7.83 -8.78 -6.38
CA SER A 23 -7.81 -9.60 -5.16
C SER A 23 -6.95 -9.02 -4.04
N THR A 24 -6.14 -7.98 -4.31
CA THR A 24 -5.21 -7.40 -3.34
C THR A 24 -5.82 -6.17 -2.67
N PHE A 25 -5.81 -6.17 -1.33
CA PHE A 25 -6.31 -5.08 -0.49
C PHE A 25 -5.19 -4.52 0.37
N ASP A 26 -4.95 -3.20 0.22
CA ASP A 26 -3.85 -2.49 0.86
C ASP A 26 -4.33 -1.76 2.11
N HIS A 27 -3.92 -2.26 3.26
CA HIS A 27 -4.24 -1.75 4.59
C HIS A 27 -3.03 -1.05 5.24
N ALA A 28 -3.24 -0.47 6.40
CA ALA A 28 -2.23 -0.10 7.37
C ALA A 28 -2.86 -0.03 8.75
N ASP A 29 -2.09 -0.34 9.79
CA ASP A 29 -2.51 -0.26 11.18
C ASP A 29 -3.12 1.09 11.56
N ILE A 30 -2.54 2.19 11.04
CA ILE A 30 -2.94 3.56 11.36
C ILE A 30 -4.17 4.07 10.60
N TYR A 31 -4.66 3.37 9.58
CA TYR A 31 -5.77 3.88 8.78
C TYR A 31 -7.06 3.98 9.60
N GLY A 32 -7.86 5.05 9.33
CA GLY A 32 -9.07 5.35 10.10
C GLY A 32 -8.79 5.52 11.59
N ALA A 33 -7.65 6.14 11.98
CA ALA A 33 -7.25 6.24 13.38
C ALA A 33 -7.19 4.87 14.09
N TYR A 34 -6.66 3.86 13.41
CA TYR A 34 -6.53 2.44 13.84
C TYR A 34 -7.84 1.62 13.85
N THR A 35 -8.84 1.98 13.01
CA THR A 35 -10.12 1.24 12.97
C THR A 35 -10.34 0.48 11.67
N THR A 36 -9.75 0.93 10.54
CA THR A 36 -10.11 0.44 9.19
C THR A 36 -9.86 -1.05 9.00
N GLU A 37 -8.78 -1.61 9.57
CA GLU A 37 -8.53 -3.05 9.50
C GLU A 37 -9.66 -3.87 10.16
N ALA A 38 -10.13 -3.43 11.33
CA ALA A 38 -11.22 -4.13 12.05
C ALA A 38 -12.56 -4.01 11.30
N GLU A 39 -12.83 -2.87 10.67
CA GLU A 39 -14.02 -2.64 9.85
C GLU A 39 -13.99 -3.56 8.61
N PHE A 40 -12.84 -3.61 7.90
CA PHE A 40 -12.66 -4.51 6.77
C PHE A 40 -12.74 -5.98 7.19
N GLY A 41 -12.04 -6.36 8.26
CA GLY A 41 -12.03 -7.74 8.77
C GLY A 41 -13.42 -8.22 9.22
N LYS A 42 -14.28 -7.32 9.73
CA LYS A 42 -15.69 -7.63 9.99
C LYS A 42 -16.43 -7.96 8.69
N ALA A 43 -16.28 -7.12 7.67
CA ALA A 43 -16.94 -7.33 6.38
C ALA A 43 -16.44 -8.62 5.70
N PHE A 44 -15.12 -8.84 5.69
CA PHE A 44 -14.50 -10.05 5.17
C PHE A 44 -14.98 -11.31 5.91
N GLY A 45 -14.91 -11.33 7.25
CA GLY A 45 -15.31 -12.49 8.04
C GLY A 45 -16.78 -12.88 7.90
N GLU A 46 -17.66 -11.92 7.57
CA GLU A 46 -19.07 -12.16 7.28
C GLU A 46 -19.34 -12.52 5.80
N SER A 47 -18.39 -12.28 4.89
CA SER A 47 -18.58 -12.43 3.44
C SER A 47 -18.58 -13.88 2.95
N LYS A 48 -18.04 -14.81 3.74
CA LYS A 48 -17.77 -16.22 3.36
C LYS A 48 -16.81 -16.38 2.16
N ILE A 49 -16.07 -15.36 1.79
CA ILE A 49 -15.03 -15.44 0.76
C ILE A 49 -13.85 -16.23 1.33
N PRO A 50 -13.36 -17.29 0.64
CA PRO A 50 -12.17 -18.01 1.07
C PRO A 50 -10.95 -17.08 1.15
N ARG A 51 -10.14 -17.22 2.22
CA ARG A 51 -8.96 -16.36 2.45
C ARG A 51 -7.95 -16.43 1.30
N GLU A 52 -7.80 -17.58 0.71
CA GLU A 52 -6.90 -17.85 -0.41
C GLU A 52 -7.25 -17.10 -1.71
N ASN A 53 -8.45 -16.56 -1.80
CA ASN A 53 -8.87 -15.74 -2.94
C ASN A 53 -8.46 -14.27 -2.82
N LEU A 54 -7.93 -13.88 -1.67
CA LEU A 54 -7.56 -12.49 -1.37
C LEU A 54 -6.08 -12.40 -0.99
N GLN A 55 -5.51 -11.22 -1.21
CA GLN A 55 -4.18 -10.85 -0.73
C GLN A 55 -4.31 -9.63 0.16
N PHE A 56 -3.77 -9.72 1.37
CA PHE A 56 -3.79 -8.64 2.34
C PHE A 56 -2.38 -8.08 2.55
N ILE A 57 -2.25 -6.80 2.22
CA ILE A 57 -1.07 -6.00 2.57
C ILE A 57 -1.43 -5.20 3.80
N SER A 58 -0.56 -5.17 4.82
CA SER A 58 -0.66 -4.18 5.88
C SER A 58 0.68 -3.54 6.19
N LYS A 59 0.65 -2.45 6.96
CA LYS A 59 1.81 -1.62 7.23
C LYS A 59 1.86 -1.27 8.70
N CYS A 60 3.08 -1.15 9.26
CA CYS A 60 3.31 -0.77 10.64
C CYS A 60 4.42 0.28 10.78
N GLY A 61 4.63 0.74 12.01
CA GLY A 61 5.77 1.56 12.41
C GLY A 61 5.47 3.03 12.65
N ILE A 62 4.42 3.60 12.04
CA ILE A 62 3.99 4.97 12.38
C ILE A 62 3.16 4.91 13.65
N GLN A 63 3.52 5.77 14.61
CA GLN A 63 2.75 6.01 15.83
C GLN A 63 2.22 7.44 15.81
N TYR A 64 0.92 7.65 15.87
CA TYR A 64 0.38 9.00 16.03
C TYR A 64 -0.69 9.07 17.11
N VAL A 65 -1.00 10.29 17.52
CA VAL A 65 -2.00 10.54 18.56
C VAL A 65 -3.38 10.17 18.04
N SER A 66 -4.07 9.30 18.78
CA SER A 66 -5.42 8.86 18.49
C SER A 66 -6.12 8.46 19.78
N GLU A 67 -7.44 8.56 19.82
CA GLU A 67 -8.26 8.07 20.95
C GLU A 67 -8.14 6.54 21.12
N ASN A 68 -7.77 5.83 20.04
CA ASN A 68 -7.60 4.37 20.03
C ASN A 68 -6.19 3.91 20.44
N ARG A 69 -5.29 4.84 20.82
CA ARG A 69 -3.90 4.57 21.22
C ARG A 69 -3.49 5.50 22.36
N SER A 70 -2.58 5.03 23.21
CA SER A 70 -2.05 5.82 24.33
C SER A 70 -0.95 6.81 23.93
N ASN A 71 -0.62 6.91 22.65
CA ASN A 71 0.46 7.75 22.13
C ASN A 71 0.15 9.23 22.36
N LYS A 72 1.12 9.96 22.93
CA LYS A 72 1.00 11.40 23.21
C LYS A 72 1.64 12.27 22.13
N ILE A 73 2.55 11.71 21.36
CA ILE A 73 3.27 12.38 20.27
C ILE A 73 3.35 11.44 19.06
N LYS A 74 3.46 12.01 17.86
CA LYS A 74 3.75 11.25 16.66
C LYS A 74 5.22 10.85 16.64
N HIS A 75 5.49 9.55 16.46
CA HIS A 75 6.84 8.99 16.35
C HIS A 75 6.85 7.74 15.46
N TYR A 76 8.01 7.13 15.30
CA TYR A 76 8.17 5.84 14.64
C TYR A 76 8.69 4.83 15.65
N ASP A 77 8.17 3.60 15.59
CA ASP A 77 8.65 2.48 16.39
C ASP A 77 8.87 1.28 15.48
N TYR A 78 10.12 0.86 15.37
CA TYR A 78 10.57 -0.30 14.61
C TYR A 78 11.35 -1.27 15.48
N SER A 79 11.11 -1.26 16.79
CA SER A 79 11.57 -2.32 17.67
C SER A 79 10.95 -3.66 17.25
N LYS A 80 11.67 -4.73 17.46
CA LYS A 80 11.19 -6.09 17.19
C LYS A 80 9.85 -6.35 17.85
N GLU A 81 9.75 -6.00 19.12
CA GLU A 81 8.54 -6.18 19.93
C GLU A 81 7.34 -5.47 19.33
N TYR A 82 7.55 -4.22 18.88
CA TYR A 82 6.45 -3.45 18.29
C TYR A 82 6.02 -4.01 16.93
N ILE A 83 6.96 -4.37 16.06
CA ILE A 83 6.63 -4.94 14.74
C ILE A 83 5.80 -6.21 14.90
N VAL A 84 6.26 -7.15 15.75
CA VAL A 84 5.54 -8.40 16.02
C VAL A 84 4.15 -8.12 16.60
N TRP A 85 4.06 -7.27 17.60
CA TRP A 85 2.79 -6.87 18.22
C TRP A 85 1.83 -6.24 17.21
N SER A 86 2.32 -5.36 16.33
CA SER A 86 1.50 -4.69 15.32
C SER A 86 0.93 -5.68 14.31
N VAL A 87 1.75 -6.63 13.83
CA VAL A 87 1.28 -7.69 12.93
C VAL A 87 0.20 -8.54 13.59
N GLU A 88 0.40 -8.98 14.83
CA GLU A 88 -0.60 -9.76 15.57
C GLU A 88 -1.93 -9.02 15.72
N ASN A 89 -1.89 -7.69 15.96
CA ASN A 89 -3.09 -6.88 15.98
C ASN A 89 -3.75 -6.76 14.60
N SER A 90 -2.97 -6.57 13.54
CA SER A 90 -3.49 -6.54 12.18
C SER A 90 -4.16 -7.86 11.80
N LEU A 91 -3.56 -9.00 12.12
CA LEU A 91 -4.15 -10.33 11.90
C LEU A 91 -5.49 -10.49 12.62
N LYS A 92 -5.53 -10.11 13.91
CA LYS A 92 -6.76 -10.12 14.70
C LYS A 92 -7.84 -9.22 14.11
N ASN A 93 -7.48 -8.00 13.71
CA ASN A 93 -8.38 -7.02 13.14
C ASN A 93 -8.91 -7.48 11.78
N LEU A 94 -8.06 -7.94 10.90
CA LEU A 94 -8.40 -8.42 9.54
C LEU A 94 -9.05 -9.80 9.54
N LYS A 95 -9.08 -10.51 10.70
CA LYS A 95 -9.61 -11.87 10.86
C LYS A 95 -8.95 -12.87 9.91
N THR A 96 -7.64 -12.87 9.90
CA THR A 96 -6.80 -13.76 9.10
C THR A 96 -5.63 -14.27 9.92
N ASP A 97 -5.06 -15.41 9.51
CA ASP A 97 -3.91 -16.01 10.20
C ASP A 97 -2.57 -15.49 9.64
N PHE A 98 -2.58 -14.87 8.46
CA PHE A 98 -1.38 -14.32 7.84
C PHE A 98 -1.65 -13.08 6.97
N LEU A 99 -0.64 -12.24 6.79
CA LEU A 99 -0.58 -11.19 5.77
C LEU A 99 0.20 -11.72 4.55
N ASP A 100 -0.24 -11.41 3.35
CA ASP A 100 0.53 -11.69 2.14
C ASP A 100 1.78 -10.80 2.07
N VAL A 101 1.66 -9.54 2.49
CA VAL A 101 2.79 -8.60 2.55
C VAL A 101 2.71 -7.73 3.81
N LEU A 102 3.81 -7.68 4.55
CA LEU A 102 4.03 -6.67 5.58
C LEU A 102 4.93 -5.56 5.03
N LEU A 103 4.53 -4.29 5.19
CA LEU A 103 5.37 -3.14 4.84
C LEU A 103 5.76 -2.33 6.08
N LEU A 104 7.00 -1.86 6.14
CA LEU A 104 7.34 -0.72 7.02
C LEU A 104 6.84 0.58 6.40
N HIS A 105 5.95 1.30 7.10
CA HIS A 105 5.12 2.35 6.50
C HIS A 105 5.90 3.61 6.07
N ARG A 106 6.97 3.96 6.78
CA ARG A 106 7.86 5.10 6.49
C ARG A 106 9.25 4.82 7.07
N PRO A 107 10.33 5.30 6.47
CA PRO A 107 11.64 5.17 7.09
C PRO A 107 11.71 6.00 8.39
N SER A 108 12.45 5.50 9.36
CA SER A 108 12.85 6.25 10.55
C SER A 108 14.35 6.46 10.54
N PRO A 109 14.86 7.65 10.87
CA PRO A 109 16.31 7.86 11.00
C PRO A 109 16.93 7.08 12.17
N LEU A 110 16.11 6.57 13.08
CA LEU A 110 16.54 5.80 14.26
C LEU A 110 16.28 4.30 14.12
N MET A 111 15.86 3.82 12.94
CA MET A 111 15.61 2.40 12.70
C MET A 111 16.89 1.59 12.83
N GLN A 112 16.78 0.40 13.40
CA GLN A 112 17.85 -0.58 13.51
C GLN A 112 17.53 -1.78 12.62
N ALA A 113 18.38 -1.99 11.60
CA ALA A 113 18.12 -3.02 10.60
C ALA A 113 18.15 -4.45 11.19
N ASP A 114 18.94 -4.68 12.23
CA ASP A 114 19.04 -5.98 12.89
C ASP A 114 17.72 -6.31 13.64
N GLU A 115 17.15 -5.36 14.38
CA GLU A 115 15.86 -5.56 15.06
C GLU A 115 14.70 -5.82 14.09
N ILE A 116 14.70 -5.07 12.97
CA ILE A 116 13.72 -5.27 11.90
C ILE A 116 13.86 -6.68 11.32
N ALA A 117 15.08 -7.10 11.00
CA ALA A 117 15.35 -8.43 10.44
C ALA A 117 14.93 -9.55 11.39
N GLU A 118 15.23 -9.44 12.69
CA GLU A 118 14.79 -10.40 13.68
C GLU A 118 13.26 -10.50 13.80
N ALA A 119 12.55 -9.38 13.68
CA ALA A 119 11.09 -9.38 13.67
C ALA A 119 10.54 -10.09 12.44
N VAL A 120 11.09 -9.79 11.26
CA VAL A 120 10.69 -10.38 9.97
C VAL A 120 10.92 -11.89 10.01
N GLU A 121 12.13 -12.35 10.39
CA GLU A 121 12.47 -13.77 10.49
C GLU A 121 11.52 -14.53 11.43
N GLN A 122 11.19 -13.93 12.57
CA GLN A 122 10.24 -14.53 13.52
C GLN A 122 8.85 -14.66 12.88
N LEU A 123 8.33 -13.60 12.24
CA LEU A 123 7.00 -13.58 11.66
C LEU A 123 6.86 -14.52 10.46
N GLU A 124 7.89 -14.63 9.62
CA GLU A 124 7.96 -15.59 8.52
C GLU A 124 8.00 -17.04 9.04
N LYS A 125 8.83 -17.32 10.03
CA LYS A 125 8.93 -18.64 10.66
C LYS A 125 7.62 -19.07 11.33
N GLU A 126 6.88 -18.11 11.90
CA GLU A 126 5.56 -18.35 12.49
C GLU A 126 4.44 -18.42 11.43
N GLY A 127 4.74 -18.18 10.16
CA GLY A 127 3.78 -18.14 9.05
C GLY A 127 2.78 -16.98 9.12
N LYS A 128 3.13 -15.92 9.85
CA LYS A 128 2.28 -14.72 10.02
C LYS A 128 2.39 -13.72 8.87
N ILE A 129 3.49 -13.74 8.13
CA ILE A 129 3.70 -12.98 6.91
C ILE A 129 4.29 -13.91 5.83
N ILE A 130 3.99 -13.62 4.55
CA ILE A 130 4.58 -14.34 3.41
C ILE A 130 5.75 -13.53 2.86
N ASP A 131 5.52 -12.26 2.53
CA ASP A 131 6.53 -11.36 1.98
C ASP A 131 6.71 -10.13 2.88
N PHE A 132 7.94 -9.59 2.84
CA PHE A 132 8.28 -8.34 3.51
C PHE A 132 8.65 -7.26 2.51
N GLY A 133 8.34 -6.00 2.85
CA GLY A 133 8.69 -4.85 2.04
C GLY A 133 8.68 -3.54 2.82
N LEU A 134 8.85 -2.48 2.08
CA LEU A 134 9.04 -1.13 2.59
C LEU A 134 8.03 -0.17 1.98
N SER A 135 7.87 1.02 2.56
CA SER A 135 7.10 2.10 1.96
C SER A 135 7.80 3.44 2.16
N ASN A 136 8.03 4.15 1.05
CA ASN A 136 8.72 5.44 0.97
C ASN A 136 10.19 5.43 1.42
N PHE A 137 10.86 4.30 1.33
CA PHE A 137 12.29 4.19 1.60
C PHE A 137 13.08 4.60 0.36
N THR A 138 14.16 5.35 0.57
CA THR A 138 15.13 5.65 -0.47
C THR A 138 15.95 4.40 -0.82
N SER A 139 16.68 4.43 -1.94
CA SER A 139 17.58 3.32 -2.35
C SER A 139 18.58 2.96 -1.25
N SER A 140 19.21 3.96 -0.60
CA SER A 140 20.18 3.71 0.48
C SER A 140 19.54 3.15 1.75
N GLN A 141 18.34 3.60 2.11
CA GLN A 141 17.60 3.07 3.26
C GLN A 141 17.11 1.63 2.98
N THR A 142 16.68 1.37 1.75
CA THR A 142 16.31 0.03 1.30
C THR A 142 17.52 -0.91 1.35
N GLU A 143 18.70 -0.46 0.89
CA GLU A 143 19.93 -1.25 0.95
C GLU A 143 20.32 -1.58 2.40
N LEU A 144 20.19 -0.62 3.32
CA LEU A 144 20.48 -0.85 4.74
C LEU A 144 19.64 -2.04 5.30
N ILE A 145 18.36 -2.11 4.96
CA ILE A 145 17.50 -3.21 5.41
C ILE A 145 17.82 -4.50 4.65
N ARG A 146 18.05 -4.40 3.34
CA ARG A 146 18.35 -5.54 2.46
C ARG A 146 19.61 -6.32 2.84
N GLN A 147 20.57 -5.67 3.50
CA GLN A 147 21.75 -6.35 4.04
C GLN A 147 21.42 -7.35 5.17
N LYS A 148 20.21 -7.32 5.73
CA LYS A 148 19.81 -8.09 6.91
C LYS A 148 18.61 -9.02 6.64
N THR A 149 17.71 -8.65 5.75
CA THR A 149 16.54 -9.45 5.38
C THR A 149 16.15 -9.19 3.92
N GLU A 150 15.40 -10.11 3.32
CA GLU A 150 14.88 -9.94 1.96
C GLU A 150 13.82 -8.82 1.93
N VAL A 151 13.84 -8.02 0.87
CA VAL A 151 12.87 -6.95 0.61
C VAL A 151 12.26 -7.17 -0.76
N CYS A 152 10.99 -7.55 -0.80
CA CYS A 152 10.27 -7.88 -2.04
C CYS A 152 9.57 -6.67 -2.67
N TYR A 153 9.19 -5.68 -1.88
CA TYR A 153 8.38 -4.53 -2.33
C TYR A 153 8.89 -3.21 -1.76
N ASN A 154 8.70 -2.12 -2.52
CA ASN A 154 8.75 -0.75 -1.96
C ASN A 154 7.57 0.06 -2.52
N GLN A 155 6.67 0.48 -1.62
CA GLN A 155 5.49 1.27 -1.97
C GLN A 155 5.83 2.76 -1.92
N ILE A 156 5.89 3.43 -3.07
CA ILE A 156 6.35 4.81 -3.22
C ILE A 156 5.31 5.71 -3.88
N HIS A 157 5.44 7.02 -3.72
CA HIS A 157 4.63 7.98 -4.46
C HIS A 157 5.07 8.03 -5.94
N PHE A 158 4.21 7.56 -6.82
CA PHE A 158 4.47 7.63 -8.25
C PHE A 158 3.19 7.89 -9.04
N SER A 159 3.23 8.86 -9.96
CA SER A 159 2.11 9.23 -10.83
C SER A 159 2.61 10.13 -11.97
N ALA A 160 1.76 10.42 -12.94
CA ALA A 160 2.08 11.37 -14.01
C ALA A 160 2.38 12.80 -13.51
N THR A 161 1.98 13.16 -12.28
CA THR A 161 2.30 14.44 -11.63
C THR A 161 3.42 14.35 -10.60
N ASN A 162 3.90 13.15 -10.30
CA ASN A 162 5.05 12.88 -9.45
C ASN A 162 5.87 11.73 -10.05
N HIS A 163 6.69 12.03 -11.03
CA HIS A 163 7.46 11.05 -11.80
C HIS A 163 8.94 11.00 -11.40
N GLU A 164 9.31 11.64 -10.28
CA GLU A 164 10.68 11.70 -9.77
C GLU A 164 11.34 10.32 -9.63
N PRO A 165 10.65 9.24 -9.18
CA PRO A 165 11.22 7.89 -9.10
C PRO A 165 11.76 7.32 -10.42
N MET A 166 11.37 7.88 -11.57
CA MET A 166 11.94 7.54 -12.87
C MET A 166 13.31 8.20 -13.11
N LEU A 167 13.67 9.22 -12.33
CA LEU A 167 14.82 10.11 -12.59
C LEU A 167 15.87 10.08 -11.47
N ASP A 168 15.46 9.69 -10.26
CA ASP A 168 16.29 9.73 -9.05
C ASP A 168 17.04 8.42 -8.76
N GLY A 169 16.89 7.42 -9.65
CA GLY A 169 17.47 6.09 -9.51
C GLY A 169 16.65 5.12 -8.64
N SER A 170 15.48 5.52 -8.12
CA SER A 170 14.64 4.64 -7.30
C SER A 170 14.17 3.41 -8.08
N PHE A 171 13.65 3.59 -9.30
CA PHE A 171 13.23 2.46 -10.12
C PHE A 171 14.39 1.63 -10.64
N ASP A 172 15.53 2.25 -10.97
CA ASP A 172 16.73 1.53 -11.40
C ASP A 172 17.22 0.60 -10.28
N TYR A 173 17.28 1.13 -9.05
CA TYR A 173 17.67 0.35 -7.87
C TYR A 173 16.69 -0.82 -7.63
N MET A 174 15.38 -0.57 -7.68
CA MET A 174 14.39 -1.62 -7.46
C MET A 174 14.47 -2.71 -8.55
N GLN A 175 14.63 -2.33 -9.81
CA GLN A 175 14.82 -3.30 -10.90
C GLN A 175 16.10 -4.13 -10.72
N LEU A 176 17.23 -3.48 -10.37
CA LEU A 176 18.52 -4.15 -10.15
C LEU A 176 18.42 -5.23 -9.07
N HIS A 177 17.59 -5.01 -8.06
CA HIS A 177 17.47 -5.88 -6.89
C HIS A 177 16.18 -6.73 -6.87
N ASN A 178 15.41 -6.77 -7.97
CA ASN A 178 14.13 -7.49 -8.08
C ASN A 178 13.09 -7.06 -7.02
N ILE A 179 13.17 -5.81 -6.55
CA ILE A 179 12.18 -5.21 -5.66
C ILE A 179 11.03 -4.66 -6.50
N ARG A 180 9.81 -5.09 -6.25
CA ARG A 180 8.65 -4.67 -7.02
C ARG A 180 8.08 -3.36 -6.50
N PRO A 181 8.03 -2.29 -7.31
CA PRO A 181 7.44 -1.03 -6.87
C PRO A 181 5.92 -1.10 -6.83
N MET A 182 5.33 -0.52 -5.77
CA MET A 182 3.91 -0.22 -5.69
C MET A 182 3.73 1.30 -5.71
N SER A 183 2.75 1.80 -6.46
CA SER A 183 2.50 3.24 -6.58
C SER A 183 1.29 3.63 -5.73
N TRP A 184 1.52 4.33 -4.61
CA TRP A 184 0.42 5.01 -3.94
C TRP A 184 0.12 6.37 -4.58
N ASN A 185 -1.13 6.83 -4.48
CA ASN A 185 -1.65 8.04 -5.16
C ASN A 185 -1.41 8.02 -6.69
N PRO A 186 -1.75 6.92 -7.39
CA PRO A 186 -1.39 6.73 -8.79
C PRO A 186 -2.01 7.74 -9.76
N LEU A 187 -3.13 8.37 -9.39
CA LEU A 187 -3.76 9.44 -10.18
C LEU A 187 -3.12 10.81 -9.92
N GLY A 188 -2.22 10.91 -8.94
CA GLY A 188 -1.53 12.13 -8.58
C GLY A 188 -2.47 13.27 -8.20
N SER A 189 -2.15 14.48 -8.61
CA SER A 189 -2.94 15.69 -8.37
C SER A 189 -3.88 16.07 -9.51
N VAL A 190 -3.96 15.28 -10.57
CA VAL A 190 -4.68 15.61 -11.83
C VAL A 190 -6.11 16.08 -11.60
N PHE A 191 -6.84 15.42 -10.71
CA PHE A 191 -8.26 15.73 -10.44
C PHE A 191 -8.48 16.63 -9.23
N ARG A 192 -7.42 16.98 -8.50
CA ARG A 192 -7.50 17.75 -7.24
C ARG A 192 -6.93 19.16 -7.34
N GLU A 193 -6.00 19.37 -8.28
CA GLU A 193 -5.31 20.64 -8.45
C GLU A 193 -5.60 21.25 -9.82
N ASP A 194 -5.54 22.59 -9.88
CA ASP A 194 -5.61 23.36 -11.11
C ASP A 194 -4.38 24.26 -11.24
N ASN A 195 -3.28 23.67 -11.70
CA ASN A 195 -2.01 24.34 -11.97
C ASN A 195 -1.57 24.08 -13.42
N GLU A 196 -0.45 24.68 -13.83
CA GLU A 196 0.05 24.55 -15.20
C GLU A 196 0.32 23.11 -15.62
N GLN A 197 0.91 22.30 -14.71
CA GLN A 197 1.21 20.89 -14.97
C GLN A 197 -0.08 20.10 -15.19
N THR A 198 -1.06 20.23 -14.29
CA THR A 198 -2.33 19.49 -14.40
C THR A 198 -3.17 19.93 -15.58
N ARG A 199 -3.14 21.23 -15.97
CA ARG A 199 -3.83 21.73 -17.17
C ARG A 199 -3.25 21.13 -18.44
N ARG A 200 -1.91 21.12 -18.59
CA ARG A 200 -1.23 20.47 -19.73
C ARG A 200 -1.58 18.99 -19.82
N LEU A 201 -1.55 18.30 -18.68
CA LEU A 201 -1.87 16.86 -18.63
C LEU A 201 -3.34 16.61 -18.98
N LYS A 202 -4.28 17.41 -18.47
CA LYS A 202 -5.72 17.32 -18.82
C LYS A 202 -5.97 17.53 -20.32
N MET A 203 -5.27 18.48 -20.96
CA MET A 203 -5.37 18.69 -22.42
C MET A 203 -4.87 17.46 -23.21
N LEU A 204 -3.80 16.82 -22.77
CA LEU A 204 -3.31 15.60 -23.40
C LEU A 204 -4.30 14.43 -23.18
N LEU A 205 -4.77 14.27 -21.94
CA LEU A 205 -5.73 13.22 -21.60
C LEU A 205 -7.02 13.34 -22.39
N ALA A 206 -7.53 14.57 -22.65
CA ALA A 206 -8.71 14.76 -23.48
C ALA A 206 -8.55 14.16 -24.89
N LYS A 207 -7.38 14.36 -25.53
CA LYS A 207 -7.06 13.77 -26.84
C LYS A 207 -6.95 12.24 -26.78
N LEU A 208 -6.38 11.72 -25.69
CA LEU A 208 -6.23 10.27 -25.50
C LEU A 208 -7.58 9.59 -25.21
N VAL A 209 -8.46 10.26 -24.45
CA VAL A 209 -9.84 9.80 -24.21
C VAL A 209 -10.60 9.70 -25.53
N GLU A 210 -10.51 10.71 -26.39
CA GLU A 210 -11.13 10.68 -27.72
C GLU A 210 -10.57 9.54 -28.58
N LYS A 211 -9.25 9.34 -28.54
CA LYS A 211 -8.58 8.31 -29.34
C LYS A 211 -8.86 6.89 -28.89
N TYR A 212 -8.88 6.62 -27.58
CA TYR A 212 -8.94 5.27 -27.03
C TYR A 212 -10.29 4.90 -26.42
N SER A 213 -11.20 5.86 -26.25
CA SER A 213 -12.53 5.68 -25.64
C SER A 213 -12.50 5.15 -24.20
N PHE A 214 -11.43 5.46 -23.44
CA PHE A 214 -11.28 5.15 -22.01
C PHE A 214 -11.24 6.42 -21.17
N GLY A 215 -11.65 6.33 -19.89
CA GLY A 215 -11.59 7.45 -18.95
C GLY A 215 -10.16 7.91 -18.67
N SER A 216 -10.01 9.17 -18.27
CA SER A 216 -8.69 9.75 -17.94
C SER A 216 -7.99 9.03 -16.77
N ASP A 217 -8.75 8.53 -15.79
CA ASP A 217 -8.25 7.73 -14.68
C ASP A 217 -7.69 6.39 -15.16
N THR A 218 -8.41 5.70 -16.03
CA THR A 218 -7.96 4.45 -16.66
C THR A 218 -6.67 4.65 -17.44
N LEU A 219 -6.58 5.74 -18.22
CA LEU A 219 -5.38 6.07 -19.00
C LEU A 219 -4.17 6.36 -18.10
N LEU A 220 -4.37 7.03 -16.97
CA LEU A 220 -3.31 7.29 -16.00
C LEU A 220 -2.81 6.01 -15.33
N LEU A 221 -3.70 5.10 -14.97
CA LEU A 221 -3.32 3.78 -14.44
C LEU A 221 -2.60 2.93 -15.48
N ALA A 222 -3.09 2.92 -16.72
CA ALA A 222 -2.45 2.22 -17.83
C ALA A 222 -1.02 2.74 -18.11
N TRP A 223 -0.79 4.04 -17.96
CA TRP A 223 0.54 4.63 -18.09
C TRP A 223 1.51 4.10 -17.04
N ILE A 224 1.08 3.95 -15.79
CA ILE A 224 1.90 3.35 -14.71
C ILE A 224 2.24 1.89 -15.02
N LEU A 225 1.25 1.11 -15.45
CA LEU A 225 1.39 -0.32 -15.73
C LEU A 225 2.36 -0.62 -16.89
N GLN A 226 2.63 0.35 -17.78
CA GLN A 226 3.57 0.17 -18.88
C GLN A 226 5.03 0.40 -18.50
N HIS A 227 5.30 0.86 -17.26
CA HIS A 227 6.67 1.09 -16.83
C HIS A 227 7.45 -0.23 -16.72
N PRO A 228 8.69 -0.33 -17.27
CA PRO A 228 9.48 -1.58 -17.28
C PRO A 228 9.82 -2.12 -15.88
N ALA A 229 9.75 -1.29 -14.83
CA ALA A 229 9.88 -1.74 -13.45
C ALA A 229 8.66 -2.54 -12.93
N ASN A 230 7.65 -2.79 -13.77
CA ASN A 230 6.43 -3.52 -13.39
C ASN A 230 5.70 -2.92 -12.17
N VAL A 231 5.49 -1.61 -12.19
CA VAL A 231 4.88 -0.87 -11.09
C VAL A 231 3.42 -1.29 -10.88
N ILE A 232 3.04 -1.59 -9.64
CA ILE A 232 1.68 -1.94 -9.26
C ILE A 232 0.96 -0.67 -8.75
N PRO A 233 -0.06 -0.14 -9.43
CA PRO A 233 -0.82 0.99 -8.92
C PRO A 233 -1.76 0.57 -7.80
N ILE A 234 -1.76 1.33 -6.69
CA ILE A 234 -2.69 1.16 -5.56
C ILE A 234 -3.86 2.12 -5.76
N ALA A 235 -4.97 1.60 -6.27
CA ALA A 235 -6.17 2.39 -6.53
C ALA A 235 -6.92 2.67 -5.22
N GLY A 236 -7.31 3.93 -5.00
CA GLY A 236 -7.99 4.38 -3.77
C GLY A 236 -9.48 4.68 -4.00
N THR A 237 -10.21 3.86 -4.75
CA THR A 237 -11.63 4.07 -4.99
C THR A 237 -12.50 3.10 -4.18
N VAL A 238 -13.69 3.58 -3.76
CA VAL A 238 -14.80 2.76 -3.27
C VAL A 238 -16.04 2.93 -4.18
N ASN A 239 -15.89 3.66 -5.27
CA ASN A 239 -16.97 3.81 -6.26
C ASN A 239 -16.98 2.58 -7.15
N ILE A 240 -18.03 1.78 -7.02
CA ILE A 240 -18.23 0.52 -7.75
C ILE A 240 -18.15 0.70 -9.27
N ALA A 241 -18.65 1.83 -9.80
CA ALA A 241 -18.58 2.10 -11.24
C ALA A 241 -17.15 2.43 -11.76
N ARG A 242 -16.16 2.54 -10.87
CA ARG A 242 -14.75 2.80 -11.20
C ARG A 242 -13.82 1.64 -10.84
N ILE A 243 -14.36 0.58 -10.29
CA ILE A 243 -13.68 -0.70 -10.08
C ILE A 243 -13.85 -1.54 -11.35
#